data_3808dca44f0d45f7f609dcfac563db14
#
_entry.id   3808dca44f0d45f7f609dcfac563db14
#
_cell.length_a   1.000
_cell.length_b   1.000
_cell.length_c   1.000
_cell.angle_alpha   90.00
_cell.angle_beta   90.00
_cell.angle_gamma   90.00
#
_symmetry.space_group_name_H-M   'P 1'
#
loop_
_entity.id
_entity.type
_entity.pdbx_description
1 polymer ?
#
loop_
_entity_poly.entity_id
_entity_poly.type
_entity_poly.pdbx_seq_one_letter_code
_entity_poly.pdbx_strand_id
1 'polypeptide(L)'
;MPLDLPPPQAKAAKIPYCARAPARLKFVRRNKNQSEPIMVYDLYETQRAMMRPLADFAEAAAKFYANPIWPAVPHTVTQRVSASYDLMHRLLKDYEKPSFDIDTVSIQGKAVAVQERVVTEKPFCRLLRFKRFSDDAALLGKLKDDPTVLIVAPLSGHHATLLRDTVRTMLQDHKVFITDWNDARMVPTEQGRFSLDDYVAYIREFIAAIGPDVHVMSVCQPTVPVLGAISLMASAGEMAPRSMIMMGGPIDARKSPTSVNNLAMNKSYEWFENNVIYRVPANYPGAGRRVYPGFLQHSGFVAMNPDRHLTSHYDYFLDLVRGDNDDAEAHRRFYDEYNAVLDMDADYYLDTIKLVFQDFGLVNGTWSVAGQPVRPQDIHRTALLTIEGELDDISGAGQTQAAHDLCSGIASVSRQHYVAEGAGHYGIFSGRRWREKVYPQVRDFIAAHPHGAAGEPPRKAVRKPAAA
;
A
#
# COMPACT_ATOMS: atom_id res chain seq x y z
N MET A 1 27.26 21.03 -38.84
CA MET A 1 27.74 21.30 -37.49
C MET A 1 26.78 20.60 -36.54
N PRO A 2 27.12 19.48 -35.94
CA PRO A 2 26.29 18.87 -34.91
C PRO A 2 26.58 19.53 -33.57
N LEU A 3 25.53 19.91 -32.86
CA LEU A 3 25.59 20.41 -31.50
C LEU A 3 25.73 19.21 -30.53
N ASP A 4 26.88 19.17 -29.87
CA ASP A 4 27.17 18.25 -28.77
C ASP A 4 26.22 18.52 -27.61
N LEU A 5 25.39 17.53 -27.29
CA LEU A 5 24.65 17.48 -26.04
C LEU A 5 25.47 16.69 -25.03
N PRO A 6 25.66 17.19 -23.82
CA PRO A 6 26.37 16.44 -22.78
C PRO A 6 25.55 15.22 -22.33
N PRO A 7 26.22 14.13 -21.91
CA PRO A 7 25.57 12.91 -21.47
C PRO A 7 24.76 13.13 -20.17
N PRO A 8 23.70 12.39 -19.93
CA PRO A 8 22.91 12.51 -18.72
C PRO A 8 23.74 12.08 -17.50
N GLN A 9 24.09 13.05 -16.67
CA GLN A 9 24.56 12.78 -15.33
C GLN A 9 23.35 12.64 -14.41
N ALA A 10 23.23 11.46 -13.81
CA ALA A 10 22.92 11.25 -12.41
C ALA A 10 22.41 9.83 -12.23
N LYS A 11 23.32 8.94 -12.00
CA LYS A 11 23.01 7.70 -11.31
C LYS A 11 22.48 8.06 -9.93
N ALA A 12 21.24 7.67 -9.65
CA ALA A 12 20.73 7.65 -8.28
C ALA A 12 21.79 6.99 -7.39
N ALA A 13 22.23 7.67 -6.37
CA ALA A 13 23.17 7.15 -5.40
C ALA A 13 22.51 5.94 -4.74
N LYS A 14 22.95 4.75 -5.10
CA LYS A 14 22.72 3.55 -4.30
C LYS A 14 23.36 3.82 -2.96
N ILE A 15 22.54 3.89 -1.91
CA ILE A 15 23.04 3.89 -0.52
C ILE A 15 23.84 2.59 -0.40
N PRO A 16 25.15 2.63 -0.13
CA PRO A 16 25.93 1.43 -0.04
C PRO A 16 25.48 0.64 1.18
N TYR A 17 24.97 -0.55 0.96
CA TYR A 17 24.80 -1.56 1.99
C TYR A 17 26.19 -1.87 2.53
N CYS A 18 26.51 -1.30 3.68
CA CYS A 18 27.80 -1.52 4.33
C CYS A 18 27.76 -2.92 4.91
N ALA A 19 28.24 -3.89 4.15
CA ALA A 19 28.56 -5.23 4.66
C ALA A 19 29.69 -5.09 5.67
N ARG A 20 29.36 -4.83 6.93
CA ARG A 20 30.29 -4.99 8.05
C ARG A 20 30.41 -6.48 8.36
N ALA A 21 31.63 -6.97 8.34
CA ALA A 21 31.99 -8.29 8.84
C ALA A 21 31.40 -8.53 10.24
N PRO A 22 31.11 -9.78 10.63
CA PRO A 22 30.44 -10.07 11.88
C PRO A 22 31.30 -9.59 13.07
N ALA A 23 30.76 -8.59 13.76
CA ALA A 23 31.36 -8.13 15.02
C ALA A 23 31.25 -9.27 16.04
N ARG A 24 32.38 -9.62 16.65
CA ARG A 24 32.45 -10.60 17.76
C ARG A 24 31.47 -10.17 18.84
N LEU A 25 30.45 -10.97 19.08
CA LEU A 25 29.49 -10.84 20.17
C LEU A 25 30.23 -10.79 21.50
N LYS A 26 30.33 -9.62 22.13
CA LYS A 26 30.69 -9.47 23.54
C LYS A 26 29.42 -9.80 24.34
N PHE A 27 29.44 -10.95 25.00
CA PHE A 27 28.43 -11.27 25.99
C PHE A 27 28.51 -10.27 27.16
N VAL A 28 27.56 -9.32 27.18
CA VAL A 28 27.31 -8.50 28.37
C VAL A 28 26.51 -9.36 29.34
N ARG A 29 27.04 -9.65 30.51
CA ARG A 29 26.36 -10.35 31.60
C ARG A 29 25.13 -9.56 32.00
N ARG A 30 23.95 -10.02 31.62
CA ARG A 30 22.66 -9.48 32.03
C ARG A 30 22.24 -10.02 33.40
N ASN A 31 21.68 -9.15 34.21
CA ASN A 31 21.15 -9.44 35.56
C ASN A 31 20.02 -10.48 35.47
N LYS A 32 20.11 -11.52 36.30
CA LYS A 32 19.20 -12.66 36.37
C LYS A 32 17.89 -12.31 37.07
N ASN A 33 16.95 -11.56 36.52
CA ASN A 33 15.57 -11.55 37.04
C ASN A 33 14.52 -10.96 36.10
N GLN A 34 14.68 -11.07 34.81
CA GLN A 34 13.57 -11.00 33.84
C GLN A 34 14.00 -11.82 32.64
N SER A 35 13.54 -13.03 32.53
CA SER A 35 13.55 -13.78 31.27
C SER A 35 12.53 -13.12 30.35
N GLU A 36 12.94 -12.07 29.62
CA GLU A 36 12.19 -11.69 28.44
C GLU A 36 12.15 -12.92 27.52
N PRO A 37 11.00 -13.31 27.00
CA PRO A 37 10.92 -14.43 26.07
C PRO A 37 11.89 -14.17 24.93
N ILE A 38 12.63 -15.21 24.52
CA ILE A 38 13.46 -15.19 23.30
C ILE A 38 12.56 -14.62 22.23
N MET A 39 12.86 -13.40 21.76
CA MET A 39 11.90 -12.67 20.91
C MET A 39 11.75 -13.44 19.62
N VAL A 40 10.55 -13.81 19.29
CA VAL A 40 10.18 -14.52 18.04
C VAL A 40 10.80 -13.79 16.84
N TYR A 41 10.95 -12.46 16.93
CA TYR A 41 11.57 -11.66 15.90
C TYR A 41 13.07 -11.98 15.75
N ASP A 42 13.84 -12.04 16.84
CA ASP A 42 15.26 -12.41 16.78
C ASP A 42 15.46 -13.85 16.26
N LEU A 43 14.56 -14.76 16.62
CA LEU A 43 14.56 -16.13 16.11
C LEU A 43 14.30 -16.16 14.61
N TYR A 44 13.32 -15.40 14.14
CA TYR A 44 13.00 -15.26 12.72
C TYR A 44 14.19 -14.71 11.93
N GLU A 45 14.84 -13.64 12.41
CA GLU A 45 16.03 -13.07 11.77
C GLU A 45 17.22 -14.05 11.76
N THR A 46 17.38 -14.81 12.84
CA THR A 46 18.42 -15.86 12.91
C THR A 46 18.15 -16.96 11.88
N GLN A 47 16.90 -17.42 11.78
CA GLN A 47 16.50 -18.40 10.79
C GLN A 47 16.73 -17.88 9.36
N ARG A 48 16.32 -16.64 9.06
CA ARG A 48 16.59 -16.00 7.75
C ARG A 48 18.08 -15.99 7.42
N ALA A 49 18.92 -15.55 8.37
CA ALA A 49 20.35 -15.51 8.17
C ALA A 49 20.96 -16.89 7.88
N MET A 50 20.43 -17.95 8.52
CA MET A 50 20.84 -19.34 8.28
C MET A 50 20.38 -19.88 6.91
N MET A 51 19.21 -19.45 6.43
CA MET A 51 18.66 -19.92 5.15
C MET A 51 19.24 -19.20 3.94
N ARG A 52 19.81 -18.00 4.10
CA ARG A 52 20.36 -17.18 3.01
C ARG A 52 21.43 -17.94 2.16
N PRO A 53 22.44 -18.62 2.73
CA PRO A 53 23.40 -19.37 1.91
C PRO A 53 22.76 -20.46 1.08
N LEU A 54 21.68 -21.08 1.59
CA LEU A 54 20.92 -22.10 0.86
C LEU A 54 20.13 -21.49 -0.29
N ALA A 55 19.55 -20.30 -0.10
CA ALA A 55 18.86 -19.56 -1.16
C ALA A 55 19.85 -19.15 -2.27
N ASP A 56 21.03 -18.64 -1.90
CA ASP A 56 22.08 -18.25 -2.85
C ASP A 56 22.61 -19.47 -3.63
N PHE A 57 22.79 -20.61 -2.97
CA PHE A 57 23.16 -21.87 -3.61
C PHE A 57 22.07 -22.31 -4.61
N ALA A 58 20.81 -22.25 -4.21
CA ALA A 58 19.69 -22.63 -5.07
C ALA A 58 19.60 -21.73 -6.32
N GLU A 59 19.81 -20.43 -6.18
CA GLU A 59 19.88 -19.50 -7.31
C GLU A 59 21.01 -19.86 -8.29
N ALA A 60 22.21 -20.09 -7.76
CA ALA A 60 23.37 -20.48 -8.58
C ALA A 60 23.14 -21.81 -9.30
N ALA A 61 22.55 -22.80 -8.62
CA ALA A 61 22.22 -24.10 -9.18
C ALA A 61 21.13 -23.98 -10.28
N ALA A 62 20.09 -23.18 -10.05
CA ALA A 62 19.06 -22.94 -11.08
C ALA A 62 19.68 -22.37 -12.36
N LYS A 63 20.52 -21.32 -12.24
CA LYS A 63 21.22 -20.71 -13.39
C LYS A 63 22.17 -21.70 -14.08
N PHE A 64 22.87 -22.54 -13.30
CA PHE A 64 23.79 -23.54 -13.84
C PHE A 64 23.07 -24.58 -14.68
N TYR A 65 21.96 -25.14 -14.20
CA TYR A 65 21.18 -26.14 -14.92
C TYR A 65 20.30 -25.58 -16.05
N ALA A 66 19.99 -24.29 -16.02
CA ALA A 66 19.33 -23.59 -17.12
C ALA A 66 20.24 -23.40 -18.37
N ASN A 67 21.55 -23.53 -18.18
CA ASN A 67 22.52 -23.29 -19.25
C ASN A 67 22.59 -24.51 -20.22
N PRO A 68 22.46 -24.33 -21.56
CA PRO A 68 22.44 -25.43 -22.54
C PRO A 68 23.78 -26.14 -22.78
N ILE A 69 24.82 -25.87 -21.97
CA ILE A 69 26.18 -26.40 -22.14
C ILE A 69 26.30 -27.93 -21.87
N TRP A 70 25.20 -28.61 -21.55
CA TRP A 70 25.20 -30.05 -21.21
C TRP A 70 24.61 -30.92 -22.32
N PRO A 71 25.37 -31.25 -23.38
CA PRO A 71 24.85 -32.04 -24.50
C PRO A 71 24.53 -33.51 -24.16
N ALA A 72 25.00 -34.00 -23.01
CA ALA A 72 24.82 -35.40 -22.58
C ALA A 72 23.59 -35.65 -21.71
N VAL A 73 22.90 -34.61 -21.22
CA VAL A 73 21.72 -34.75 -20.36
C VAL A 73 20.49 -34.30 -21.14
N PRO A 74 19.38 -35.10 -21.12
CA PRO A 74 18.15 -34.67 -21.77
C PRO A 74 17.69 -33.31 -21.26
N HIS A 75 17.34 -32.40 -22.15
CA HIS A 75 16.91 -31.03 -21.85
C HIS A 75 15.75 -30.99 -20.82
N THR A 76 14.83 -31.95 -20.90
CA THR A 76 13.72 -32.09 -19.97
C THR A 76 14.16 -32.38 -18.52
N VAL A 77 15.29 -33.03 -18.31
CA VAL A 77 15.83 -33.29 -16.95
C VAL A 77 16.49 -32.04 -16.41
N THR A 78 17.31 -31.37 -17.22
CA THR A 78 17.97 -30.12 -16.79
C THR A 78 16.97 -29.02 -16.48
N GLN A 79 15.88 -28.89 -17.27
CA GLN A 79 14.80 -27.95 -17.00
C GLN A 79 14.10 -28.25 -15.66
N ARG A 80 13.76 -29.49 -15.38
CA ARG A 80 13.13 -29.88 -14.09
C ARG A 80 14.04 -29.57 -12.91
N VAL A 81 15.33 -29.89 -13.02
CA VAL A 81 16.31 -29.59 -11.97
C VAL A 81 16.46 -28.08 -11.75
N SER A 82 16.59 -27.32 -12.84
CA SER A 82 16.64 -25.86 -12.80
C SER A 82 15.38 -25.28 -12.16
N ALA A 83 14.18 -25.70 -12.59
CA ALA A 83 12.91 -25.26 -12.03
C ALA A 83 12.77 -25.58 -10.53
N SER A 84 13.26 -26.75 -10.08
CA SER A 84 13.25 -27.12 -8.65
C SER A 84 14.12 -26.20 -7.82
N TYR A 85 15.32 -25.87 -8.29
CA TYR A 85 16.21 -24.96 -7.61
C TYR A 85 15.70 -23.50 -7.65
N ASP A 86 15.09 -23.06 -8.76
CA ASP A 86 14.47 -21.74 -8.84
C ASP A 86 13.32 -21.60 -7.84
N LEU A 87 12.43 -22.59 -7.78
CA LEU A 87 11.36 -22.61 -6.77
C LEU A 87 11.93 -22.61 -5.36
N MET A 88 12.97 -23.41 -5.07
CA MET A 88 13.64 -23.44 -3.78
C MET A 88 14.24 -22.10 -3.41
N HIS A 89 14.93 -21.43 -4.34
CA HIS A 89 15.45 -20.07 -4.14
C HIS A 89 14.31 -19.13 -3.76
N ARG A 90 13.21 -19.13 -4.50
CA ARG A 90 12.08 -18.25 -4.26
C ARG A 90 11.37 -18.49 -2.93
N LEU A 91 11.37 -19.71 -2.42
CA LEU A 91 10.82 -20.04 -1.10
C LEU A 91 11.72 -19.63 0.07
N LEU A 92 13.03 -19.46 -0.18
CA LEU A 92 14.03 -19.23 0.85
C LEU A 92 14.66 -17.83 0.84
N LYS A 93 14.57 -17.12 -0.30
CA LYS A 93 15.20 -15.79 -0.44
C LYS A 93 14.53 -14.74 0.44
N ASP A 94 15.28 -13.72 0.78
CA ASP A 94 14.73 -12.50 1.35
C ASP A 94 14.06 -11.67 0.24
N TYR A 95 12.88 -11.14 0.54
CA TYR A 95 12.15 -10.25 -0.37
C TYR A 95 12.33 -8.82 0.11
N GLU A 96 12.99 -8.03 -0.72
CA GLU A 96 13.14 -6.58 -0.51
C GLU A 96 11.97 -5.84 -1.15
N LYS A 97 11.75 -4.60 -0.71
CA LYS A 97 10.76 -3.72 -1.33
C LYS A 97 11.04 -3.58 -2.83
N PRO A 98 10.11 -3.96 -3.71
CA PRO A 98 10.26 -3.75 -5.14
C PRO A 98 10.25 -2.27 -5.50
N SER A 99 10.84 -1.91 -6.64
CA SER A 99 10.66 -0.58 -7.24
C SER A 99 9.36 -0.52 -8.05
N PHE A 100 8.84 0.69 -8.27
CA PHE A 100 7.65 0.83 -9.12
C PHE A 100 7.93 0.50 -10.60
N ASP A 101 9.12 0.73 -11.10
CA ASP A 101 9.56 0.44 -12.48
C ASP A 101 8.55 0.92 -13.54
N ILE A 102 8.07 2.14 -13.39
CA ILE A 102 7.17 2.78 -14.34
C ILE A 102 7.93 3.88 -15.08
N ASP A 103 8.69 3.51 -16.08
CA ASP A 103 9.49 4.43 -16.90
C ASP A 103 8.69 5.03 -18.06
N THR A 104 7.65 4.33 -18.50
CA THR A 104 6.78 4.74 -19.60
C THR A 104 5.34 4.29 -19.39
N VAL A 105 4.39 5.08 -19.93
CA VAL A 105 2.98 4.71 -20.07
C VAL A 105 2.48 5.04 -21.48
N SER A 106 1.52 4.27 -21.98
CA SER A 106 0.89 4.54 -23.28
C SER A 106 -0.29 5.50 -23.09
N ILE A 107 -0.26 6.64 -23.74
CA ILE A 107 -1.35 7.62 -23.74
C ILE A 107 -1.72 7.93 -25.18
N GLN A 108 -2.97 7.65 -25.56
CA GLN A 108 -3.45 7.81 -26.93
C GLN A 108 -2.55 7.08 -27.98
N GLY A 109 -2.04 5.89 -27.62
CA GLY A 109 -1.16 5.09 -28.49
C GLY A 109 0.29 5.58 -28.56
N LYS A 110 0.67 6.67 -27.85
CA LYS A 110 2.03 7.17 -27.78
C LYS A 110 2.70 6.80 -26.46
N ALA A 111 3.98 6.43 -26.52
CA ALA A 111 4.78 6.20 -25.32
C ALA A 111 5.14 7.56 -24.67
N VAL A 112 4.82 7.69 -23.40
CA VAL A 112 5.06 8.89 -22.59
C VAL A 112 6.01 8.52 -21.46
N ALA A 113 7.14 9.22 -21.37
CA ALA A 113 8.10 9.00 -20.30
C ALA A 113 7.52 9.38 -18.93
N VAL A 114 7.86 8.58 -17.93
CA VAL A 114 7.44 8.79 -16.54
C VAL A 114 8.67 8.87 -15.65
N GLN A 115 8.65 9.79 -14.71
CA GLN A 115 9.69 9.94 -13.68
C GLN A 115 9.04 9.94 -12.28
N GLU A 116 9.48 9.02 -11.44
CA GLU A 116 9.15 9.02 -10.02
C GLU A 116 9.94 10.12 -9.30
N ARG A 117 9.26 10.88 -8.44
CA ARG A 117 9.84 11.96 -7.62
C ARG A 117 9.27 11.93 -6.21
N VAL A 118 10.12 12.08 -5.22
CA VAL A 118 9.70 12.38 -3.85
C VAL A 118 9.30 13.85 -3.78
N VAL A 119 8.09 14.13 -3.32
CA VAL A 119 7.54 15.48 -3.14
C VAL A 119 7.68 15.94 -1.70
N THR A 120 7.39 15.04 -0.77
CA THR A 120 7.46 15.28 0.67
C THR A 120 7.99 14.02 1.33
N GLU A 121 8.88 14.18 2.29
CA GLU A 121 9.43 13.08 3.07
C GLU A 121 9.10 13.31 4.55
N LYS A 122 8.52 12.30 5.18
CA LYS A 122 8.22 12.24 6.61
C LYS A 122 8.82 10.95 7.18
N PRO A 123 9.04 10.85 8.48
CA PRO A 123 9.68 9.67 9.07
C PRO A 123 9.04 8.34 8.65
N PHE A 124 7.72 8.27 8.60
CA PHE A 124 7.00 7.04 8.31
C PHE A 124 6.40 6.96 6.90
N CYS A 125 6.48 8.03 6.10
CA CYS A 125 5.88 8.03 4.77
C CYS A 125 6.55 9.04 3.84
N ARG A 126 6.74 8.66 2.59
CA ARG A 126 7.07 9.57 1.50
C ARG A 126 5.84 9.81 0.63
N LEU A 127 5.64 11.03 0.18
CA LEU A 127 4.69 11.35 -0.88
C LEU A 127 5.42 11.31 -2.21
N LEU A 128 5.11 10.32 -3.04
CA LEU A 128 5.69 10.17 -4.37
C LEU A 128 4.76 10.80 -5.41
N ARG A 129 5.37 11.36 -6.47
CA ARG A 129 4.69 11.83 -7.67
C ARG A 129 5.29 11.17 -8.91
N PHE A 130 4.44 10.63 -9.79
CA PHE A 130 4.82 10.14 -11.10
C PHE A 130 4.61 11.25 -12.14
N LYS A 131 5.68 11.91 -12.54
CA LYS A 131 5.62 13.03 -13.51
C LYS A 131 5.79 12.49 -14.93
N ARG A 132 4.83 12.81 -15.80
CA ARG A 132 4.82 12.43 -17.21
C ARG A 132 5.45 13.53 -18.05
N PHE A 133 6.18 13.14 -19.11
CA PHE A 133 6.87 14.03 -20.03
C PHE A 133 6.60 13.62 -21.47
N SER A 134 6.42 14.59 -22.35
CA SER A 134 6.27 14.39 -23.79
C SER A 134 6.85 15.57 -24.55
N ASP A 135 7.42 15.31 -25.71
CA ASP A 135 7.85 16.36 -26.65
C ASP A 135 6.70 16.83 -27.57
N ASP A 136 5.57 16.12 -27.54
CA ASP A 136 4.37 16.48 -28.31
C ASP A 136 3.58 17.59 -27.58
N ALA A 137 3.50 18.76 -28.21
CA ALA A 137 2.84 19.94 -27.62
C ALA A 137 1.35 19.72 -27.33
N ALA A 138 0.62 18.99 -28.20
CA ALA A 138 -0.80 18.69 -28.00
C ALA A 138 -0.98 17.76 -26.78
N LEU A 139 -0.12 16.76 -26.66
CA LEU A 139 -0.13 15.84 -25.54
C LEU A 139 0.27 16.55 -24.24
N LEU A 140 1.24 17.46 -24.27
CA LEU A 140 1.60 18.28 -23.11
C LEU A 140 0.43 19.10 -22.57
N GLY A 141 -0.43 19.65 -23.45
CA GLY A 141 -1.66 20.32 -23.05
C GLY A 141 -2.56 19.39 -22.23
N LYS A 142 -2.90 18.21 -22.79
CA LYS A 142 -3.69 17.19 -22.07
C LYS A 142 -3.06 16.83 -20.72
N LEU A 143 -1.76 16.54 -20.68
CA LEU A 143 -1.07 16.16 -19.43
C LEU A 143 -1.12 17.25 -18.35
N LYS A 144 -1.18 18.54 -18.75
CA LYS A 144 -1.33 19.65 -17.82
C LYS A 144 -2.74 19.78 -17.27
N ASP A 145 -3.74 19.44 -18.08
CA ASP A 145 -5.16 19.60 -17.74
C ASP A 145 -5.72 18.35 -17.03
N ASP A 146 -5.05 17.19 -17.14
CA ASP A 146 -5.48 15.96 -16.48
C ASP A 146 -5.71 16.17 -14.98
N PRO A 147 -6.77 15.56 -14.40
CA PRO A 147 -7.06 15.61 -12.97
C PRO A 147 -5.92 15.07 -12.11
N THR A 148 -5.80 15.58 -10.89
CA THR A 148 -4.80 15.15 -9.93
C THR A 148 -5.40 14.14 -8.95
N VAL A 149 -4.75 12.99 -8.78
CA VAL A 149 -5.19 11.92 -7.88
C VAL A 149 -4.09 11.63 -6.86
N LEU A 150 -4.47 11.59 -5.58
CA LEU A 150 -3.70 11.03 -4.48
C LEU A 150 -4.18 9.61 -4.22
N ILE A 151 -3.33 8.64 -4.45
CA ILE A 151 -3.56 7.25 -4.07
C ILE A 151 -3.01 7.07 -2.65
N VAL A 152 -3.85 6.67 -1.71
CA VAL A 152 -3.43 6.32 -0.34
C VAL A 152 -3.28 4.82 -0.29
N ALA A 153 -2.03 4.37 -0.32
CA ALA A 153 -1.68 2.96 -0.28
C ALA A 153 -1.92 2.36 1.11
N PRO A 154 -2.29 1.07 1.19
CA PRO A 154 -2.44 0.39 2.47
C PRO A 154 -1.14 0.41 3.29
N LEU A 155 -1.28 0.63 4.60
CA LEU A 155 -0.27 0.34 5.60
C LEU A 155 -0.76 -0.89 6.39
N SER A 156 -0.70 -2.03 5.73
CA SER A 156 -1.23 -3.30 6.23
C SER A 156 -0.29 -4.47 5.94
N GLY A 157 1.02 -4.22 5.98
CA GLY A 157 2.08 -5.20 5.81
C GLY A 157 2.76 -5.21 4.45
N HIS A 158 2.10 -4.80 3.37
CA HIS A 158 2.71 -4.71 2.04
C HIS A 158 3.20 -3.30 1.73
N HIS A 159 4.17 -3.21 0.82
CA HIS A 159 4.64 -1.94 0.30
C HIS A 159 3.65 -1.31 -0.69
N ALA A 160 3.76 0.01 -0.90
CA ALA A 160 2.92 0.75 -1.86
C ALA A 160 3.05 0.25 -3.30
N THR A 161 4.13 -0.44 -3.63
CA THR A 161 4.38 -1.07 -4.94
C THR A 161 3.36 -2.16 -5.29
N LEU A 162 2.64 -2.71 -4.31
CA LEU A 162 1.47 -3.57 -4.55
C LEU A 162 0.43 -2.88 -5.45
N LEU A 163 0.36 -1.55 -5.43
CA LEU A 163 -0.52 -0.74 -6.28
C LEU A 163 0.15 -0.29 -7.59
N ARG A 164 1.24 -0.93 -8.03
CA ARG A 164 1.95 -0.60 -9.29
C ARG A 164 1.02 -0.59 -10.50
N ASP A 165 0.17 -1.61 -10.64
CA ASP A 165 -0.80 -1.71 -11.75
C ASP A 165 -1.85 -0.60 -11.68
N THR A 166 -2.28 -0.25 -10.47
CA THR A 166 -3.17 0.89 -10.22
C THR A 166 -2.52 2.20 -10.67
N VAL A 167 -1.30 2.48 -10.23
CA VAL A 167 -0.56 3.70 -10.59
C VAL A 167 -0.37 3.77 -12.11
N ARG A 168 0.11 2.67 -12.73
CA ARG A 168 0.34 2.61 -14.18
C ARG A 168 -0.94 2.86 -14.99
N THR A 169 -2.05 2.31 -14.54
CA THR A 169 -3.35 2.48 -15.20
C THR A 169 -3.86 3.92 -15.04
N MET A 170 -3.79 4.47 -13.82
CA MET A 170 -4.23 5.83 -13.53
C MET A 170 -3.41 6.88 -14.29
N LEU A 171 -2.12 6.62 -14.56
CA LEU A 171 -1.24 7.53 -15.30
C LEU A 171 -1.66 7.76 -16.76
N GLN A 172 -2.58 6.98 -17.31
CA GLN A 172 -3.09 7.20 -18.67
C GLN A 172 -3.93 8.49 -18.77
N ASP A 173 -4.66 8.83 -17.69
CA ASP A 173 -5.62 9.94 -17.69
C ASP A 173 -5.46 10.91 -16.52
N HIS A 174 -4.52 10.67 -15.59
CA HIS A 174 -4.42 11.44 -14.35
C HIS A 174 -2.97 11.81 -14.01
N LYS A 175 -2.78 12.88 -13.27
CA LYS A 175 -1.56 13.17 -12.51
C LYS A 175 -1.61 12.37 -11.22
N VAL A 176 -0.63 11.51 -10.98
CA VAL A 176 -0.68 10.54 -9.88
C VAL A 176 0.34 10.87 -8.81
N PHE A 177 -0.16 10.93 -7.58
CA PHE A 177 0.62 10.90 -6.34
C PHE A 177 0.26 9.63 -5.56
N ILE A 178 1.19 9.10 -4.77
CA ILE A 178 0.95 7.95 -3.90
C ILE A 178 1.70 8.11 -2.58
N THR A 179 1.07 7.65 -1.49
CA THR A 179 1.75 7.47 -0.21
C THR A 179 2.64 6.24 -0.26
N ASP A 180 3.91 6.39 0.07
CA ASP A 180 4.88 5.31 0.13
C ASP A 180 5.37 5.16 1.57
N TRP A 181 4.74 4.21 2.29
CA TRP A 181 5.01 3.99 3.71
C TRP A 181 6.39 3.37 3.93
N ASN A 182 7.09 3.90 4.91
CA ASN A 182 8.38 3.38 5.32
C ASN A 182 8.19 2.20 6.27
N ASP A 183 9.05 1.19 6.13
CA ASP A 183 9.12 0.09 7.06
C ASP A 183 9.53 0.61 8.46
N ALA A 184 8.69 0.39 9.48
CA ALA A 184 8.91 0.94 10.80
C ALA A 184 10.22 0.46 11.44
N ARG A 185 10.74 -0.73 11.07
CA ARG A 185 12.07 -1.19 11.53
C ARG A 185 13.22 -0.31 11.02
N MET A 186 12.99 0.44 9.95
CA MET A 186 13.99 1.35 9.36
C MET A 186 13.89 2.77 9.91
N VAL A 187 12.87 3.09 10.72
CA VAL A 187 12.66 4.42 11.28
C VAL A 187 13.29 4.49 12.68
N PRO A 188 14.33 5.32 12.90
CA PRO A 188 14.97 5.48 14.20
C PRO A 188 13.96 5.85 15.31
N THR A 189 14.20 5.37 16.53
CA THR A 189 13.28 5.60 17.66
C THR A 189 13.17 7.08 18.06
N GLU A 190 14.20 7.88 17.77
CA GLU A 190 14.25 9.33 17.99
C GLU A 190 13.22 10.09 17.16
N GLN A 191 12.74 9.49 16.08
CA GLN A 191 11.66 10.07 15.24
C GLN A 191 10.27 9.94 15.89
N GLY A 192 10.20 9.41 17.11
CA GLY A 192 8.95 9.25 17.84
C GLY A 192 8.17 8.00 17.45
N ARG A 193 6.91 7.96 17.89
CA ARG A 193 5.94 6.90 17.58
C ARG A 193 5.11 7.30 16.38
N PHE A 194 4.34 6.35 15.87
CA PHE A 194 3.38 6.58 14.80
C PHE A 194 2.05 5.93 15.16
N SER A 195 1.03 6.74 15.36
CA SER A 195 -0.32 6.36 15.75
C SER A 195 -1.30 6.47 14.57
N LEU A 196 -2.55 6.07 14.78
CA LEU A 196 -3.62 6.31 13.81
C LEU A 196 -3.91 7.81 13.66
N ASP A 197 -3.75 8.61 14.72
CA ASP A 197 -3.88 10.06 14.68
C ASP A 197 -2.79 10.69 13.79
N ASP A 198 -1.55 10.21 13.88
CA ASP A 198 -0.45 10.64 13.02
C ASP A 198 -0.70 10.29 11.55
N TYR A 199 -1.27 9.12 11.29
CA TYR A 199 -1.68 8.74 9.95
C TYR A 199 -2.69 9.74 9.36
N VAL A 200 -3.72 10.07 10.11
CA VAL A 200 -4.74 11.07 9.72
C VAL A 200 -4.09 12.43 9.47
N ALA A 201 -3.17 12.86 10.33
CA ALA A 201 -2.44 14.11 10.17
C ALA A 201 -1.60 14.12 8.88
N TYR A 202 -0.89 13.03 8.57
CA TYR A 202 -0.12 12.91 7.32
C TYR A 202 -1.00 13.04 6.08
N ILE A 203 -2.17 12.39 6.08
CA ILE A 203 -3.10 12.48 4.95
C ILE A 203 -3.62 13.91 4.76
N ARG A 204 -3.99 14.61 5.84
CA ARG A 204 -4.40 16.02 5.76
C ARG A 204 -3.30 16.91 5.17
N GLU A 205 -2.07 16.74 5.64
CA GLU A 205 -0.91 17.47 5.13
C GLU A 205 -0.63 17.17 3.64
N PHE A 206 -0.73 15.92 3.21
CA PHE A 206 -0.54 15.56 1.81
C PHE A 206 -1.64 16.11 0.90
N ILE A 207 -2.89 16.06 1.33
CA ILE A 207 -4.00 16.69 0.60
C ILE A 207 -3.76 18.21 0.47
N ALA A 208 -3.38 18.88 1.57
CA ALA A 208 -3.09 20.31 1.57
C ALA A 208 -1.89 20.67 0.66
N ALA A 209 -0.83 19.85 0.67
CA ALA A 209 0.36 20.06 -0.15
C ALA A 209 0.10 19.88 -1.66
N ILE A 210 -0.80 18.96 -2.05
CA ILE A 210 -1.18 18.75 -3.44
C ILE A 210 -2.11 19.86 -3.93
N GLY A 211 -3.05 20.28 -3.08
CA GLY A 211 -3.96 21.40 -3.36
C GLY A 211 -5.44 20.99 -3.48
N PRO A 212 -6.31 22.00 -3.74
CA PRO A 212 -7.77 21.88 -3.58
C PRO A 212 -8.45 20.99 -4.61
N ASP A 213 -7.81 20.77 -5.74
CA ASP A 213 -8.39 20.06 -6.87
C ASP A 213 -7.99 18.59 -6.92
N VAL A 214 -7.53 18.05 -5.78
CA VAL A 214 -7.14 16.64 -5.69
C VAL A 214 -8.36 15.72 -5.52
N HIS A 215 -8.33 14.58 -6.20
CA HIS A 215 -9.17 13.42 -5.92
C HIS A 215 -8.38 12.45 -5.06
N VAL A 216 -8.97 11.92 -3.99
CA VAL A 216 -8.30 10.99 -3.08
C VAL A 216 -8.86 9.60 -3.29
N MET A 217 -7.97 8.64 -3.61
CA MET A 217 -8.32 7.24 -3.75
C MET A 217 -7.63 6.45 -2.66
N SER A 218 -8.41 5.78 -1.80
CA SER A 218 -7.92 4.94 -0.70
C SER A 218 -8.26 3.48 -0.97
N VAL A 219 -7.29 2.59 -0.78
CA VAL A 219 -7.43 1.16 -1.06
C VAL A 219 -7.26 0.38 0.23
N CYS A 220 -8.25 -0.44 0.59
CA CYS A 220 -8.25 -1.30 1.78
C CYS A 220 -8.32 -0.48 3.09
N GLN A 221 -7.49 -0.81 4.07
CA GLN A 221 -7.44 -0.23 5.41
C GLN A 221 -7.42 1.32 5.43
N PRO A 222 -6.69 2.05 4.56
CA PRO A 222 -6.69 3.52 4.52
C PRO A 222 -8.04 4.20 4.36
N THR A 223 -9.09 3.51 3.93
CA THR A 223 -10.43 4.11 3.78
C THR A 223 -10.91 4.76 5.08
N VAL A 224 -10.63 4.14 6.23
CA VAL A 224 -11.02 4.66 7.54
C VAL A 224 -10.27 5.95 7.89
N PRO A 225 -8.92 6.00 7.97
CA PRO A 225 -8.22 7.23 8.30
C PRO A 225 -8.34 8.32 7.23
N VAL A 226 -8.54 7.98 5.95
CA VAL A 226 -8.83 8.97 4.90
C VAL A 226 -10.21 9.61 5.12
N LEU A 227 -11.24 8.82 5.46
CA LEU A 227 -12.55 9.36 5.81
C LEU A 227 -12.45 10.27 7.05
N GLY A 228 -11.66 9.86 8.05
CA GLY A 228 -11.36 10.68 9.22
C GLY A 228 -10.70 12.01 8.86
N ALA A 229 -9.67 11.99 8.02
CA ALA A 229 -8.96 13.18 7.57
C ALA A 229 -9.89 14.16 6.85
N ILE A 230 -10.66 13.67 5.87
CA ILE A 230 -11.59 14.49 5.08
C ILE A 230 -12.73 15.03 5.97
N SER A 231 -13.21 14.24 6.94
CA SER A 231 -14.21 14.70 7.93
C SER A 231 -13.70 15.87 8.76
N LEU A 232 -12.47 15.77 9.27
CA LEU A 232 -11.86 16.85 10.05
C LEU A 232 -11.64 18.11 9.22
N MET A 233 -11.18 17.95 7.96
CA MET A 233 -11.03 19.08 7.03
C MET A 233 -12.39 19.76 6.78
N ALA A 234 -13.44 18.98 6.55
CA ALA A 234 -14.79 19.50 6.35
C ALA A 234 -15.32 20.25 7.58
N SER A 235 -15.18 19.66 8.77
CA SER A 235 -15.62 20.28 10.05
C SER A 235 -14.85 21.56 10.35
N ALA A 236 -13.56 21.63 9.98
CA ALA A 236 -12.73 22.82 10.15
C ALA A 236 -12.97 23.90 9.06
N GLY A 237 -13.75 23.60 8.02
CA GLY A 237 -13.94 24.49 6.87
C GLY A 237 -12.67 24.63 6.01
N GLU A 238 -11.77 23.67 6.10
CA GLU A 238 -10.57 23.59 5.27
C GLU A 238 -10.91 23.20 3.82
N MET A 239 -9.92 23.33 2.96
CA MET A 239 -10.01 22.95 1.56
C MET A 239 -10.05 21.43 1.42
N ALA A 240 -11.24 20.86 1.26
CA ALA A 240 -11.45 19.42 1.10
C ALA A 240 -11.21 18.97 -0.36
N PRO A 241 -10.85 17.69 -0.59
CA PRO A 241 -10.67 17.14 -1.92
C PRO A 241 -11.98 17.15 -2.73
N ARG A 242 -11.87 17.10 -4.05
CA ARG A 242 -13.03 17.05 -4.97
C ARG A 242 -13.85 15.81 -4.80
N SER A 243 -13.20 14.67 -4.71
CA SER A 243 -13.84 13.40 -4.45
C SER A 243 -12.98 12.50 -3.59
N MET A 244 -13.62 11.54 -2.95
CA MET A 244 -13.00 10.42 -2.25
C MET A 244 -13.52 9.11 -2.87
N ILE A 245 -12.59 8.26 -3.27
CA ILE A 245 -12.84 6.94 -3.84
C ILE A 245 -12.34 5.93 -2.81
N MET A 246 -13.24 5.14 -2.26
CA MET A 246 -12.96 4.16 -1.21
C MET A 246 -13.13 2.75 -1.74
N MET A 247 -12.09 1.94 -1.66
CA MET A 247 -12.03 0.63 -2.30
C MET A 247 -11.72 -0.46 -1.28
N GLY A 248 -12.66 -1.39 -1.07
CA GLY A 248 -12.42 -2.60 -0.28
C GLY A 248 -11.94 -2.35 1.15
N GLY A 249 -12.53 -1.37 1.85
CA GLY A 249 -12.09 -1.00 3.18
C GLY A 249 -13.11 -1.19 4.29
N PRO A 250 -12.65 -1.40 5.54
CA PRO A 250 -13.50 -1.78 6.66
C PRO A 250 -14.15 -0.56 7.34
N ILE A 251 -14.99 0.19 6.62
CA ILE A 251 -15.72 1.33 7.19
C ILE A 251 -16.67 0.85 8.29
N ASP A 252 -17.43 -0.23 8.04
CA ASP A 252 -18.18 -0.95 9.08
C ASP A 252 -17.84 -2.44 9.03
N ALA A 253 -16.83 -2.83 9.79
CA ALA A 253 -16.35 -4.21 9.84
C ALA A 253 -17.37 -5.24 10.41
N ARG A 254 -18.52 -4.77 10.91
CA ARG A 254 -19.61 -5.63 11.38
C ARG A 254 -20.46 -6.18 10.24
N LYS A 255 -20.41 -5.52 9.06
CA LYS A 255 -21.13 -5.98 7.86
C LYS A 255 -20.35 -7.11 7.20
N SER A 256 -20.99 -8.26 7.01
CA SER A 256 -20.37 -9.47 6.41
C SER A 256 -18.95 -9.74 6.92
N PRO A 257 -18.76 -9.96 8.23
CA PRO A 257 -17.42 -10.04 8.82
C PRO A 257 -16.64 -11.25 8.29
N THR A 258 -15.43 -11.00 7.83
CA THR A 258 -14.49 -11.99 7.32
C THR A 258 -13.73 -12.67 8.46
N SER A 259 -12.87 -13.65 8.14
CA SER A 259 -12.00 -14.31 9.13
C SER A 259 -11.08 -13.31 9.85
N VAL A 260 -10.57 -12.30 9.14
CA VAL A 260 -9.73 -11.24 9.70
C VAL A 260 -10.52 -10.40 10.70
N ASN A 261 -11.73 -9.98 10.33
CA ASN A 261 -12.60 -9.20 11.21
C ASN A 261 -12.94 -9.99 12.47
N ASN A 262 -13.32 -11.27 12.30
CA ASN A 262 -13.66 -12.17 13.41
C ASN A 262 -12.49 -12.35 14.38
N LEU A 263 -11.26 -12.50 13.89
CA LEU A 263 -10.08 -12.57 14.75
C LEU A 263 -9.93 -11.29 15.58
N ALA A 264 -10.05 -10.12 14.94
CA ALA A 264 -9.89 -8.83 15.59
C ALA A 264 -10.99 -8.56 16.65
N MET A 265 -12.23 -8.99 16.38
CA MET A 265 -13.36 -8.84 17.30
C MET A 265 -13.33 -9.83 18.47
N ASN A 266 -12.80 -11.06 18.27
CA ASN A 266 -12.86 -12.14 19.27
C ASN A 266 -11.64 -12.19 20.21
N LYS A 267 -10.56 -11.46 19.92
CA LYS A 267 -9.40 -11.37 20.80
C LYS A 267 -9.39 -10.03 21.51
N SER A 268 -8.94 -9.99 22.78
CA SER A 268 -8.83 -8.74 23.50
C SER A 268 -7.67 -7.87 22.98
N TYR A 269 -7.71 -6.58 23.26
CA TYR A 269 -6.62 -5.64 22.96
C TYR A 269 -5.28 -6.12 23.54
N GLU A 270 -5.29 -6.56 24.80
CA GLU A 270 -4.11 -7.08 25.51
C GLU A 270 -3.57 -8.36 24.85
N TRP A 271 -4.45 -9.15 24.24
CA TRP A 271 -3.99 -10.31 23.49
C TRP A 271 -3.13 -9.88 22.29
N PHE A 272 -3.59 -8.89 21.53
CA PHE A 272 -2.80 -8.34 20.40
C PHE A 272 -1.48 -7.75 20.89
N GLU A 273 -1.52 -6.92 21.94
CA GLU A 273 -0.32 -6.29 22.49
C GLU A 273 0.72 -7.32 22.94
N ASN A 274 0.29 -8.41 23.57
CA ASN A 274 1.21 -9.41 24.17
C ASN A 274 1.65 -10.51 23.20
N ASN A 275 0.92 -10.77 22.10
CA ASN A 275 1.18 -11.91 21.23
C ASN A 275 1.69 -11.54 19.85
N VAL A 276 1.46 -10.32 19.37
CA VAL A 276 1.85 -9.93 18.00
C VAL A 276 2.73 -8.68 17.93
N ILE A 277 2.93 -7.96 19.05
CA ILE A 277 3.82 -6.82 19.11
C ILE A 277 5.19 -7.25 19.61
N TYR A 278 6.22 -6.92 18.84
CA TYR A 278 7.61 -7.24 19.15
C TYR A 278 8.49 -6.00 19.07
N ARG A 279 9.74 -6.11 19.54
CA ARG A 279 10.75 -5.06 19.41
C ARG A 279 11.65 -5.35 18.23
N VAL A 280 11.91 -4.32 17.46
CA VAL A 280 12.86 -4.37 16.34
C VAL A 280 14.24 -4.77 16.84
N PRO A 281 14.90 -5.77 16.23
CA PRO A 281 16.26 -6.21 16.60
C PRO A 281 17.32 -5.10 16.46
N ALA A 282 18.44 -5.29 17.15
CA ALA A 282 19.51 -4.29 17.27
C ALA A 282 20.27 -3.98 15.97
N ASN A 283 20.10 -4.79 14.95
CA ASN A 283 20.74 -4.64 13.63
C ASN A 283 20.03 -3.67 12.68
N TYR A 284 18.86 -3.14 13.07
CA TYR A 284 18.08 -2.18 12.29
C TYR A 284 18.15 -0.76 12.86
N PRO A 285 17.95 0.28 12.03
CA PRO A 285 17.92 1.67 12.50
C PRO A 285 16.85 1.93 13.59
N GLY A 286 15.70 1.26 13.50
CA GLY A 286 14.62 1.36 14.48
C GLY A 286 14.75 0.43 15.67
N ALA A 287 15.98 -0.01 16.02
CA ALA A 287 16.23 -0.93 17.14
C ALA A 287 15.47 -0.57 18.40
N GLY A 288 14.74 -1.54 18.97
CA GLY A 288 13.94 -1.35 20.18
C GLY A 288 12.53 -0.76 19.96
N ARG A 289 12.19 -0.26 18.76
CA ARG A 289 10.85 0.19 18.40
C ARG A 289 9.87 -0.97 18.56
N ARG A 290 8.70 -0.70 19.14
CA ARG A 290 7.60 -1.66 19.19
C ARG A 290 6.91 -1.69 17.82
N VAL A 291 6.78 -2.86 17.24
CA VAL A 291 6.18 -3.05 15.91
C VAL A 291 5.28 -4.28 15.86
N TYR A 292 4.32 -4.27 14.95
CA TYR A 292 3.71 -5.49 14.42
C TYR A 292 4.55 -5.94 13.22
N PRO A 293 5.30 -7.06 13.33
CA PRO A 293 6.22 -7.46 12.28
C PRO A 293 5.52 -7.91 11.00
N GLY A 294 6.04 -7.48 9.86
CA GLY A 294 5.49 -7.84 8.55
C GLY A 294 5.45 -9.34 8.29
N PHE A 295 6.43 -10.11 8.78
CA PHE A 295 6.44 -11.56 8.61
C PHE A 295 5.29 -12.27 9.32
N LEU A 296 4.81 -11.76 10.47
CA LEU A 296 3.62 -12.31 11.14
C LEU A 296 2.36 -12.06 10.33
N GLN A 297 2.24 -10.85 9.78
CA GLN A 297 1.11 -10.52 8.93
C GLN A 297 1.10 -11.36 7.65
N HIS A 298 2.25 -11.51 7.00
CA HIS A 298 2.40 -12.38 5.83
C HIS A 298 2.01 -13.82 6.15
N SER A 299 2.46 -14.36 7.28
CA SER A 299 2.07 -15.70 7.75
C SER A 299 0.56 -15.82 7.93
N GLY A 300 -0.09 -14.76 8.44
CA GLY A 300 -1.55 -14.69 8.56
C GLY A 300 -2.26 -14.74 7.21
N PHE A 301 -1.79 -13.96 6.23
CA PHE A 301 -2.36 -13.97 4.88
C PHE A 301 -2.19 -15.32 4.16
N VAL A 302 -1.03 -15.96 4.27
CA VAL A 302 -0.80 -17.29 3.71
C VAL A 302 -1.71 -18.33 4.39
N ALA A 303 -1.90 -18.23 5.71
CA ALA A 303 -2.74 -19.15 6.48
C ALA A 303 -4.25 -19.04 6.16
N MET A 304 -4.70 -17.93 5.57
CA MET A 304 -6.11 -17.81 5.14
C MET A 304 -6.43 -18.67 3.91
N ASN A 305 -5.48 -18.87 3.01
CA ASN A 305 -5.68 -19.61 1.75
C ASN A 305 -4.44 -20.47 1.39
N PRO A 306 -4.02 -21.45 2.24
CA PRO A 306 -2.77 -22.17 2.03
C PRO A 306 -2.78 -23.01 0.74
N ASP A 307 -3.90 -23.61 0.39
CA ASP A 307 -4.03 -24.44 -0.81
C ASP A 307 -3.83 -23.64 -2.09
N ARG A 308 -4.30 -22.38 -2.10
CA ARG A 308 -4.09 -21.46 -3.23
C ARG A 308 -2.61 -21.17 -3.46
N HIS A 309 -1.86 -20.95 -2.39
CA HIS A 309 -0.41 -20.69 -2.49
C HIS A 309 0.35 -21.91 -2.94
N LEU A 310 0.02 -23.10 -2.39
CA LEU A 310 0.61 -24.37 -2.81
C LEU A 310 0.36 -24.65 -4.30
N THR A 311 -0.88 -24.50 -4.76
CA THR A 311 -1.25 -24.67 -6.17
C THR A 311 -0.48 -23.69 -7.06
N SER A 312 -0.45 -22.40 -6.69
CA SER A 312 0.25 -21.37 -7.46
C SER A 312 1.75 -21.64 -7.60
N HIS A 313 2.41 -22.09 -6.53
CA HIS A 313 3.84 -22.47 -6.60
C HIS A 313 4.07 -23.76 -7.42
N TYR A 314 3.14 -24.69 -7.37
CA TYR A 314 3.20 -25.89 -8.20
C TYR A 314 3.01 -25.56 -9.70
N ASP A 315 2.04 -24.72 -10.02
CA ASP A 315 1.81 -24.23 -11.40
C ASP A 315 3.05 -23.49 -11.91
N TYR A 316 3.63 -22.60 -11.11
CA TYR A 316 4.90 -21.95 -11.44
C TYR A 316 6.03 -22.93 -11.78
N PHE A 317 6.18 -23.99 -10.98
CA PHE A 317 7.15 -25.04 -11.29
C PHE A 317 6.86 -25.69 -12.67
N LEU A 318 5.58 -25.97 -12.95
CA LEU A 318 5.18 -26.57 -14.23
C LEU A 318 5.42 -25.62 -15.41
N ASP A 319 5.17 -24.32 -15.24
CA ASP A 319 5.39 -23.29 -16.26
C ASP A 319 6.88 -23.20 -16.62
N LEU A 320 7.75 -23.21 -15.61
CA LEU A 320 9.21 -23.28 -15.82
C LEU A 320 9.63 -24.55 -16.56
N VAL A 321 9.04 -25.72 -16.23
CA VAL A 321 9.34 -26.99 -16.89
C VAL A 321 8.84 -27.01 -18.34
N ARG A 322 7.74 -26.31 -18.64
CA ARG A 322 7.17 -26.19 -19.98
C ARG A 322 7.84 -25.10 -20.82
N GLY A 323 8.58 -24.20 -20.19
CA GLY A 323 9.16 -23.02 -20.83
C GLY A 323 8.14 -21.91 -21.06
N ASP A 324 7.04 -21.89 -20.31
CA ASP A 324 6.06 -20.80 -20.31
C ASP A 324 6.61 -19.65 -19.49
N ASN A 325 7.34 -18.77 -20.15
CA ASN A 325 8.01 -17.66 -19.51
C ASN A 325 7.05 -16.55 -19.07
N ASP A 326 5.92 -16.37 -19.76
CA ASP A 326 4.98 -15.27 -19.48
C ASP A 326 4.21 -15.54 -18.16
N ASP A 327 3.69 -16.76 -17.99
CA ASP A 327 3.00 -17.14 -16.76
C ASP A 327 3.97 -17.25 -15.57
N ALA A 328 5.18 -17.81 -15.80
CA ALA A 328 6.23 -17.83 -14.79
C ALA A 328 6.64 -16.41 -14.34
N GLU A 329 6.75 -15.46 -15.26
CA GLU A 329 7.07 -14.06 -14.92
C GLU A 329 5.92 -13.34 -14.21
N ALA A 330 4.68 -13.62 -14.57
CA ALA A 330 3.51 -13.12 -13.87
C ALA A 330 3.47 -13.61 -12.42
N HIS A 331 3.77 -14.90 -12.19
CA HIS A 331 3.91 -15.46 -10.84
C HIS A 331 5.04 -14.79 -10.05
N ARG A 332 6.22 -14.60 -10.67
CA ARG A 332 7.35 -13.92 -10.00
C ARG A 332 6.96 -12.53 -9.56
N ARG A 333 6.40 -11.71 -10.43
CA ARG A 333 5.97 -10.34 -10.14
C ARG A 333 4.96 -10.29 -9.00
N PHE A 334 3.99 -11.20 -8.99
CA PHE A 334 3.01 -11.26 -7.92
C PHE A 334 3.67 -11.58 -6.56
N TYR A 335 4.49 -12.64 -6.51
CA TYR A 335 5.10 -13.06 -5.25
C TYR A 335 6.26 -12.18 -4.80
N ASP A 336 6.93 -11.44 -5.68
CA ASP A 336 7.91 -10.43 -5.29
C ASP A 336 7.25 -9.28 -4.53
N GLU A 337 6.01 -8.91 -4.88
CA GLU A 337 5.20 -7.94 -4.13
C GLU A 337 4.59 -8.56 -2.86
N TYR A 338 4.00 -9.73 -3.00
CA TYR A 338 3.25 -10.37 -1.91
C TYR A 338 4.13 -10.79 -0.73
N ASN A 339 5.37 -11.20 -1.00
CA ASN A 339 6.32 -11.61 0.04
C ASN A 339 7.17 -10.45 0.59
N ALA A 340 7.21 -9.32 -0.13
CA ALA A 340 7.90 -8.11 0.34
C ALA A 340 7.01 -7.37 1.34
N VAL A 341 7.27 -7.57 2.63
CA VAL A 341 6.47 -7.02 3.73
C VAL A 341 7.26 -6.03 4.57
N LEU A 342 6.54 -5.12 5.20
CA LEU A 342 7.05 -4.10 6.11
C LEU A 342 6.48 -4.25 7.51
N ASP A 343 7.23 -3.81 8.50
CA ASP A 343 6.75 -3.71 9.87
C ASP A 343 5.89 -2.44 10.05
N MET A 344 4.85 -2.55 10.86
CA MET A 344 4.03 -1.40 11.26
C MET A 344 4.37 -0.97 12.68
N ASP A 345 4.35 0.33 12.94
CA ASP A 345 4.46 0.82 14.33
C ASP A 345 3.32 0.24 15.18
N ALA A 346 3.64 -0.17 16.40
CA ALA A 346 2.69 -0.86 17.28
C ALA A 346 1.49 0.01 17.64
N ASP A 347 1.71 1.31 17.86
CA ASP A 347 0.63 2.22 18.26
C ASP A 347 -0.40 2.34 17.12
N TYR A 348 0.06 2.52 15.88
CA TYR A 348 -0.82 2.54 14.70
C TYR A 348 -1.63 1.23 14.54
N TYR A 349 -0.95 0.08 14.67
CA TYR A 349 -1.62 -1.22 14.53
C TYR A 349 -2.66 -1.43 15.62
N LEU A 350 -2.30 -1.19 16.88
CA LEU A 350 -3.18 -1.40 18.04
C LEU A 350 -4.36 -0.40 18.06
N ASP A 351 -4.13 0.86 17.69
CA ASP A 351 -5.19 1.85 17.50
C ASP A 351 -6.18 1.40 16.43
N THR A 352 -5.67 0.87 15.31
CA THR A 352 -6.52 0.35 14.22
C THR A 352 -7.35 -0.83 14.70
N ILE A 353 -6.77 -1.81 15.39
CA ILE A 353 -7.51 -2.95 15.96
C ILE A 353 -8.62 -2.46 16.88
N LYS A 354 -8.28 -1.56 17.81
CA LYS A 354 -9.22 -1.06 18.79
C LYS A 354 -10.34 -0.25 18.14
N LEU A 355 -9.98 0.78 17.40
CA LEU A 355 -10.93 1.75 16.86
C LEU A 355 -11.84 1.15 15.79
N VAL A 356 -11.25 0.39 14.84
CA VAL A 356 -11.98 -0.06 13.65
C VAL A 356 -12.74 -1.36 13.91
N PHE A 357 -12.11 -2.30 14.64
CA PHE A 357 -12.63 -3.67 14.73
C PHE A 357 -13.23 -4.01 16.10
N GLN A 358 -12.93 -3.26 17.16
CA GLN A 358 -13.47 -3.53 18.52
C GLN A 358 -14.48 -2.48 18.95
N ASP A 359 -14.09 -1.20 18.93
CA ASP A 359 -14.95 -0.09 19.40
C ASP A 359 -15.89 0.39 18.27
N PHE A 360 -15.58 0.13 16.99
CA PHE A 360 -16.31 0.64 15.82
C PHE A 360 -16.49 2.16 15.88
N GLY A 361 -15.44 2.86 16.31
CA GLY A 361 -15.53 4.25 16.74
C GLY A 361 -16.00 5.22 15.65
N LEU A 362 -15.64 4.94 14.37
CA LEU A 362 -16.11 5.73 13.23
C LEU A 362 -17.63 5.61 13.07
N VAL A 363 -18.15 4.39 13.06
CA VAL A 363 -19.57 4.11 12.82
C VAL A 363 -20.44 4.53 14.00
N ASN A 364 -19.91 4.34 15.22
CA ASN A 364 -20.59 4.74 16.47
C ASN A 364 -20.50 6.25 16.73
N GLY A 365 -19.72 7.01 15.92
CA GLY A 365 -19.53 8.45 16.11
C GLY A 365 -18.73 8.82 17.37
N THR A 366 -17.93 7.89 17.89
CA THR A 366 -17.14 8.09 19.12
C THR A 366 -15.66 8.38 18.83
N TRP A 367 -15.25 8.33 17.57
CA TRP A 367 -13.86 8.57 17.18
C TRP A 367 -13.50 10.05 17.27
N SER A 368 -12.38 10.33 17.89
CA SER A 368 -11.74 11.66 17.88
C SER A 368 -10.25 11.51 17.54
N VAL A 369 -9.71 12.45 16.79
CA VAL A 369 -8.31 12.58 16.41
C VAL A 369 -7.75 13.83 17.08
N ALA A 370 -6.72 13.70 17.90
CA ALA A 370 -6.18 14.80 18.70
C ALA A 370 -7.26 15.61 19.42
N GLY A 371 -8.28 14.94 19.94
CA GLY A 371 -9.41 15.56 20.65
C GLY A 371 -10.49 16.19 19.75
N GLN A 372 -10.33 16.18 18.43
CA GLN A 372 -11.34 16.68 17.49
C GLN A 372 -12.25 15.52 17.04
N PRO A 373 -13.58 15.62 17.20
CA PRO A 373 -14.48 14.54 16.81
C PRO A 373 -14.52 14.37 15.28
N VAL A 374 -14.45 13.13 14.82
CA VAL A 374 -14.60 12.77 13.42
C VAL A 374 -16.08 12.74 13.05
N ARG A 375 -16.49 13.61 12.13
CA ARG A 375 -17.88 13.84 11.76
C ARG A 375 -18.09 13.71 10.24
N PRO A 376 -18.27 12.51 9.69
CA PRO A 376 -18.44 12.31 8.25
C PRO A 376 -19.65 13.04 7.68
N GLN A 377 -20.70 13.29 8.50
CA GLN A 377 -21.87 14.07 8.10
C GLN A 377 -21.57 15.53 7.76
N ASP A 378 -20.43 16.08 8.19
CA ASP A 378 -20.01 17.46 7.89
C ASP A 378 -19.41 17.57 6.47
N ILE A 379 -19.21 16.45 5.78
CA ILE A 379 -18.72 16.42 4.39
C ILE A 379 -19.87 16.76 3.45
N HIS A 380 -19.80 17.92 2.77
CA HIS A 380 -20.81 18.39 1.85
C HIS A 380 -20.31 18.58 0.40
N ARG A 381 -18.99 18.81 0.22
CA ARG A 381 -18.41 19.23 -1.06
C ARG A 381 -17.58 18.15 -1.74
N THR A 382 -17.18 17.12 -1.04
CA THR A 382 -16.41 16.00 -1.57
C THR A 382 -17.36 14.92 -2.04
N ALA A 383 -17.31 14.56 -3.33
CA ALA A 383 -18.10 13.46 -3.87
C ALA A 383 -17.58 12.10 -3.38
N LEU A 384 -18.45 11.10 -3.27
CA LEU A 384 -18.12 9.78 -2.71
C LEU A 384 -18.38 8.67 -3.73
N LEU A 385 -17.35 7.91 -4.07
CA LEU A 385 -17.44 6.62 -4.75
C LEU A 385 -16.96 5.52 -3.82
N THR A 386 -17.76 4.48 -3.61
CA THR A 386 -17.35 3.25 -2.92
C THR A 386 -17.28 2.09 -3.90
N ILE A 387 -16.25 1.25 -3.78
CA ILE A 387 -16.01 0.09 -4.65
C ILE A 387 -15.76 -1.12 -3.76
N GLU A 388 -16.48 -2.21 -4.02
CA GLU A 388 -16.33 -3.50 -3.34
C GLU A 388 -16.14 -4.63 -4.36
N GLY A 389 -15.42 -5.67 -3.97
CA GLY A 389 -15.36 -6.91 -4.74
C GLY A 389 -16.47 -7.86 -4.29
N GLU A 390 -17.18 -8.47 -5.25
CA GLU A 390 -18.23 -9.44 -4.94
C GLU A 390 -17.70 -10.64 -4.11
N LEU A 391 -16.47 -11.06 -4.38
CA LEU A 391 -15.80 -12.20 -3.74
C LEU A 391 -14.68 -11.75 -2.81
N ASP A 392 -14.80 -10.56 -2.22
CA ASP A 392 -13.77 -10.02 -1.32
C ASP A 392 -13.81 -10.78 0.03
N ASP A 393 -12.74 -11.51 0.31
CA ASP A 393 -12.55 -12.32 1.52
C ASP A 393 -11.78 -11.57 2.64
N ILE A 394 -11.39 -10.32 2.40
CA ILE A 394 -10.70 -9.45 3.36
C ILE A 394 -11.63 -8.37 3.89
N SER A 395 -12.33 -7.64 2.98
CA SER A 395 -13.32 -6.65 3.32
C SER A 395 -14.68 -7.10 2.78
N GLY A 396 -15.53 -7.62 3.66
CA GLY A 396 -16.81 -8.22 3.27
C GLY A 396 -17.80 -7.21 2.69
N ALA A 397 -18.79 -7.74 1.96
CA ALA A 397 -19.78 -6.93 1.28
C ALA A 397 -20.53 -5.98 2.22
N GLY A 398 -20.68 -4.72 1.81
CA GLY A 398 -21.33 -3.66 2.56
C GLY A 398 -20.39 -2.93 3.55
N GLN A 399 -19.19 -3.42 3.80
CA GLN A 399 -18.26 -2.76 4.73
C GLN A 399 -17.83 -1.37 4.22
N THR A 400 -17.42 -1.28 2.96
CA THR A 400 -17.03 0.01 2.35
C THR A 400 -18.26 0.86 2.02
N GLN A 401 -19.35 0.25 1.56
CA GLN A 401 -20.60 0.90 1.25
C GLN A 401 -21.18 1.67 2.45
N ALA A 402 -20.90 1.24 3.67
CA ALA A 402 -21.33 1.92 4.90
C ALA A 402 -20.90 3.40 4.98
N ALA A 403 -19.89 3.83 4.23
CA ALA A 403 -19.52 5.24 4.12
C ALA A 403 -20.66 6.14 3.64
N HIS A 404 -21.59 5.60 2.83
CA HIS A 404 -22.75 6.36 2.35
C HIS A 404 -23.72 6.74 3.46
N ASP A 405 -23.86 5.87 4.46
CA ASP A 405 -24.74 6.13 5.62
C ASP A 405 -24.13 7.19 6.52
N LEU A 406 -22.80 7.16 6.69
CA LEU A 406 -22.04 8.10 7.53
C LEU A 406 -21.95 9.49 6.89
N CYS A 407 -21.73 9.56 5.58
CA CYS A 407 -21.56 10.81 4.82
C CYS A 407 -22.92 11.39 4.39
N SER A 408 -23.85 11.53 5.33
CA SER A 408 -25.22 11.99 5.05
C SER A 408 -25.29 13.43 4.51
N GLY A 409 -24.24 14.25 4.73
CA GLY A 409 -24.14 15.61 4.20
C GLY A 409 -23.86 15.70 2.68
N ILE A 410 -23.40 14.60 2.06
CA ILE A 410 -23.13 14.57 0.62
C ILE A 410 -24.44 14.38 -0.14
N ALA A 411 -24.69 15.24 -1.13
CA ALA A 411 -25.88 15.11 -1.99
C ALA A 411 -25.91 13.76 -2.73
N SER A 412 -27.09 13.16 -2.90
CA SER A 412 -27.24 11.82 -3.51
C SER A 412 -26.68 11.73 -4.93
N VAL A 413 -26.76 12.82 -5.70
CA VAL A 413 -26.19 12.92 -7.06
C VAL A 413 -24.65 12.85 -7.10
N SER A 414 -23.99 13.11 -5.96
CA SER A 414 -22.53 13.06 -5.81
C SER A 414 -22.06 11.78 -5.09
N ARG A 415 -22.95 10.79 -4.96
CA ARG A 415 -22.66 9.50 -4.31
C ARG A 415 -22.86 8.35 -5.29
N GLN A 416 -21.88 7.47 -5.40
CA GLN A 416 -21.95 6.29 -6.25
C GLN A 416 -21.37 5.08 -5.52
N HIS A 417 -21.98 3.91 -5.69
CA HIS A 417 -21.48 2.62 -5.23
C HIS A 417 -21.33 1.67 -6.40
N TYR A 418 -20.25 0.90 -6.45
CA TYR A 418 -19.97 -0.08 -7.49
C TYR A 418 -19.48 -1.40 -6.87
N VAL A 419 -20.13 -2.49 -7.26
CA VAL A 419 -19.68 -3.86 -6.93
C VAL A 419 -19.03 -4.48 -8.16
N ALA A 420 -17.77 -4.87 -8.02
CA ALA A 420 -17.01 -5.52 -9.09
C ALA A 420 -17.30 -7.03 -9.09
N GLU A 421 -18.13 -7.47 -10.05
CA GLU A 421 -18.54 -8.87 -10.18
C GLU A 421 -17.35 -9.82 -10.33
N GLY A 422 -17.37 -10.92 -9.59
CA GLY A 422 -16.35 -11.96 -9.55
C GLY A 422 -14.98 -11.47 -9.10
N ALA A 423 -14.83 -10.23 -8.57
CA ALA A 423 -13.58 -9.73 -8.04
C ALA A 423 -13.42 -10.13 -6.58
N GLY A 424 -12.27 -10.74 -6.24
CA GLY A 424 -11.75 -10.76 -4.88
C GLY A 424 -11.02 -9.46 -4.55
N HIS A 425 -10.48 -9.35 -3.34
CA HIS A 425 -9.86 -8.12 -2.83
C HIS A 425 -8.83 -7.48 -3.78
N TYR A 426 -7.88 -8.25 -4.30
CA TYR A 426 -6.85 -7.74 -5.21
C TYR A 426 -7.41 -7.37 -6.59
N GLY A 427 -8.50 -8.02 -7.02
CA GLY A 427 -9.10 -7.80 -8.33
C GLY A 427 -9.75 -6.43 -8.52
N ILE A 428 -10.04 -5.69 -7.44
CA ILE A 428 -10.62 -4.36 -7.51
C ILE A 428 -9.59 -3.28 -7.82
N PHE A 429 -8.29 -3.52 -7.62
CA PHE A 429 -7.23 -2.53 -7.85
C PHE A 429 -6.04 -3.05 -8.68
N SER A 430 -6.04 -4.31 -9.13
CA SER A 430 -4.97 -4.89 -9.92
C SER A 430 -5.48 -5.90 -10.94
N GLY A 431 -4.71 -6.10 -12.02
CA GLY A 431 -4.96 -7.09 -13.05
C GLY A 431 -6.01 -6.66 -14.08
N ARG A 432 -6.46 -7.64 -14.90
CA ARG A 432 -7.34 -7.36 -16.04
C ARG A 432 -8.68 -6.75 -15.58
N ARG A 433 -9.27 -7.25 -14.48
CA ARG A 433 -10.56 -6.79 -13.98
C ARG A 433 -10.50 -5.33 -13.51
N TRP A 434 -9.43 -4.96 -12.83
CA TRP A 434 -9.15 -3.56 -12.52
C TRP A 434 -9.13 -2.71 -13.79
N ARG A 435 -8.29 -3.05 -14.77
CA ARG A 435 -8.10 -2.23 -15.97
C ARG A 435 -9.35 -2.12 -16.84
N GLU A 436 -10.11 -3.21 -16.99
CA GLU A 436 -11.22 -3.27 -17.95
C GLU A 436 -12.59 -2.92 -17.34
N LYS A 437 -12.79 -3.10 -16.02
CA LYS A 437 -14.11 -2.96 -15.37
C LYS A 437 -14.14 -1.90 -14.28
N VAL A 438 -13.17 -1.90 -13.39
CA VAL A 438 -13.18 -1.00 -12.21
C VAL A 438 -12.62 0.37 -12.56
N TYR A 439 -11.47 0.44 -13.24
CA TYR A 439 -10.86 1.71 -13.61
C TYR A 439 -11.77 2.63 -14.45
N PRO A 440 -12.54 2.16 -15.43
CA PRO A 440 -13.52 3.02 -16.13
C PRO A 440 -14.48 3.71 -15.17
N GLN A 441 -14.99 3.03 -14.12
CA GLN A 441 -15.86 3.64 -13.11
C GLN A 441 -15.16 4.76 -12.35
N VAL A 442 -13.91 4.54 -11.96
CA VAL A 442 -13.08 5.53 -11.26
C VAL A 442 -12.81 6.74 -12.17
N ARG A 443 -12.39 6.51 -13.40
CA ARG A 443 -12.10 7.56 -14.39
C ARG A 443 -13.34 8.43 -14.66
N ASP A 444 -14.47 7.79 -14.93
CA ASP A 444 -15.70 8.48 -15.29
C ASP A 444 -16.27 9.24 -14.08
N PHE A 445 -16.12 8.71 -12.86
CA PHE A 445 -16.48 9.41 -11.64
C PHE A 445 -15.61 10.66 -11.40
N ILE A 446 -14.29 10.57 -11.60
CA ILE A 446 -13.39 11.71 -11.51
C ILE A 446 -13.74 12.77 -12.56
N ALA A 447 -14.01 12.35 -13.81
CA ALA A 447 -14.37 13.25 -14.90
C ALA A 447 -15.73 13.97 -14.65
N ALA A 448 -16.66 13.34 -13.91
CA ALA A 448 -17.93 13.96 -13.53
C ALA A 448 -17.78 15.05 -12.45
N HIS A 449 -16.61 15.14 -11.78
CA HIS A 449 -16.33 16.10 -10.71
C HIS A 449 -15.11 16.99 -11.04
N PRO A 450 -15.13 17.77 -12.14
CA PRO A 450 -13.98 18.51 -12.65
C PRO A 450 -13.59 19.69 -11.78
N HIS A 451 -12.43 20.30 -12.09
CA HIS A 451 -11.94 21.55 -11.51
C HIS A 451 -12.99 22.67 -11.61
N GLY A 452 -13.13 23.48 -10.59
CA GLY A 452 -13.99 24.67 -10.61
C GLY A 452 -15.48 24.45 -10.36
N ALA A 453 -15.97 23.20 -10.32
CA ALA A 453 -17.40 22.90 -10.08
C ALA A 453 -17.81 22.95 -8.60
N ALA A 454 -16.89 23.10 -7.64
CA ALA A 454 -17.24 23.33 -6.24
C ALA A 454 -17.69 24.78 -6.08
N GLY A 455 -18.97 24.96 -5.72
CA GLY A 455 -19.56 26.27 -5.46
C GLY A 455 -18.65 27.14 -4.57
N GLU A 456 -18.62 28.44 -4.84
CA GLU A 456 -17.92 29.43 -3.99
C GLU A 456 -18.20 29.16 -2.52
N PRO A 457 -17.19 29.37 -1.64
CA PRO A 457 -17.44 29.31 -0.20
C PRO A 457 -18.60 30.23 0.16
N PRO A 458 -19.48 29.86 1.09
CA PRO A 458 -20.54 30.76 1.49
C PRO A 458 -19.88 32.08 1.91
N ARG A 459 -20.15 33.17 1.19
CA ARG A 459 -19.71 34.51 1.56
C ARG A 459 -20.16 34.71 3.00
N LYS A 460 -19.21 34.90 3.93
CA LYS A 460 -19.55 35.30 5.31
C LYS A 460 -20.50 36.47 5.22
N ALA A 461 -21.71 36.26 5.69
CA ALA A 461 -22.69 37.33 5.77
C ALA A 461 -22.03 38.49 6.54
N VAL A 462 -21.74 39.59 5.83
CA VAL A 462 -21.31 40.85 6.44
C VAL A 462 -22.49 41.31 7.28
N ARG A 463 -22.39 41.12 8.59
CA ARG A 463 -23.33 41.75 9.52
C ARG A 463 -23.28 43.26 9.23
N LYS A 464 -24.37 43.80 8.69
CA LYS A 464 -24.55 45.24 8.67
C LYS A 464 -24.50 45.74 10.12
N PRO A 465 -23.72 46.80 10.41
CA PRO A 465 -23.82 47.42 11.72
C PRO A 465 -25.24 47.92 11.93
N ALA A 466 -25.80 47.64 13.11
CA ALA A 466 -27.08 48.20 13.52
C ALA A 466 -26.92 49.74 13.50
N ALA A 467 -27.78 50.41 12.74
CA ALA A 467 -27.89 51.86 12.78
C ALA A 467 -28.32 52.27 14.23
N ALA A 468 -27.56 53.23 14.77
CA ALA A 468 -27.85 53.88 16.04
C ALA A 468 -29.10 54.78 15.91
#